data_0f8c4ed54b7a75ddcd601daf50262b84
#
_entry.id   0f8c4ed54b7a75ddcd601daf50262b84
#
_cell.length_a   1.000
_cell.length_b   1.000
_cell.length_c   1.000
_cell.angle_alpha   90.00
_cell.angle_beta   90.00
_cell.angle_gamma   90.00
#
_symmetry.space_group_name_H-M   'P 1'
#
loop_
_entity.id
_entity.type
_entity.pdbx_description
1 polymer ?
#
loop_
_entity_poly.entity_id
_entity_poly.type
_entity_poly.pdbx_seq_one_letter_code
_entity_poly.pdbx_strand_id
1 'polypeptide(L)'
;PPDRHEVGADMLHFIQRHIDRILAFDAGPHGKQVVHVDYYALVADPVGQLKRIHAGLGIDTPAAVARAVSDWHAANPKNARGKNDYSLDQYGLDLGAVREQFAPYISRFAIPDEAEGLARTAP
;
A
#
# COMPACT_ATOMS: atom_id res chain seq x y z
N PRO A 1 -12.45 -16.61 22.10
CA PRO A 1 -11.87 -15.78 21.06
C PRO A 1 -10.53 -16.38 20.67
N PRO A 2 -10.10 -16.30 19.40
CA PRO A 2 -8.81 -16.80 18.98
C PRO A 2 -7.70 -16.09 19.75
N ASP A 3 -6.58 -16.79 19.97
CA ASP A 3 -5.39 -16.20 20.56
C ASP A 3 -4.82 -15.14 19.60
N ARG A 4 -4.61 -13.93 20.10
CA ARG A 4 -4.10 -12.82 19.27
C ARG A 4 -2.69 -13.07 18.76
N HIS A 5 -1.85 -13.76 19.54
CA HIS A 5 -0.49 -14.08 19.11
C HIS A 5 -0.48 -15.13 17.99
N GLU A 6 -1.36 -16.13 18.07
CA GLU A 6 -1.57 -17.09 16.96
C GLU A 6 -2.05 -16.36 15.70
N VAL A 7 -3.03 -15.46 15.83
CA VAL A 7 -3.53 -14.64 14.71
C VAL A 7 -2.40 -13.79 14.12
N GLY A 8 -1.55 -13.19 14.97
CA GLY A 8 -0.39 -12.41 14.51
C GLY A 8 0.59 -13.24 13.70
N ALA A 9 0.97 -14.42 14.22
CA ALA A 9 1.89 -15.33 13.55
C ALA A 9 1.33 -15.85 12.21
N ASP A 10 0.06 -16.25 12.18
CA ASP A 10 -0.61 -16.73 10.97
C ASP A 10 -0.70 -15.62 9.90
N MET A 11 -1.04 -14.41 10.32
CA MET A 11 -1.12 -13.26 9.42
C MET A 11 0.25 -12.89 8.86
N LEU A 12 1.30 -12.90 9.69
CA LEU A 12 2.67 -12.65 9.25
C LEU A 12 3.10 -13.67 8.19
N HIS A 13 2.84 -14.96 8.44
CA HIS A 13 3.13 -16.02 7.47
C HIS A 13 2.31 -15.87 6.17
N PHE A 14 1.04 -15.53 6.28
CA PHE A 14 0.17 -15.27 5.14
C PHE A 14 0.71 -14.11 4.28
N ILE A 15 1.06 -12.98 4.90
CA ILE A 15 1.60 -11.81 4.20
C ILE A 15 2.95 -12.15 3.56
N GLN A 16 3.85 -12.87 4.25
CA GLN A 16 5.14 -13.29 3.70
C GLN A 16 4.98 -14.04 2.38
N ARG A 17 4.09 -15.03 2.34
CA ARG A 17 3.83 -15.79 1.12
C ARG A 17 3.33 -14.94 -0.05
N HIS A 18 2.57 -13.88 0.23
CA HIS A 18 2.11 -12.95 -0.80
C HIS A 18 3.24 -12.05 -1.29
N ILE A 19 4.07 -11.55 -0.37
CA ILE A 19 5.24 -10.73 -0.69
C ILE A 19 6.24 -11.51 -1.54
N ASP A 20 6.53 -12.76 -1.20
CA ASP A 20 7.42 -13.62 -1.99
C ASP A 20 6.92 -13.79 -3.44
N ARG A 21 5.62 -13.96 -3.62
CA ARG A 21 5.01 -14.06 -4.95
C ARG A 21 5.05 -12.74 -5.71
N ILE A 22 4.83 -11.62 -5.03
CA ILE A 22 4.92 -10.29 -5.64
C ILE A 22 6.35 -10.03 -6.12
N LEU A 23 7.36 -10.30 -5.30
CA LEU A 23 8.76 -10.14 -5.67
C LEU A 23 9.15 -11.06 -6.83
N ALA A 24 8.73 -12.32 -6.82
CA ALA A 24 8.97 -13.26 -7.90
C ALA A 24 8.30 -12.83 -9.21
N PHE A 25 7.06 -12.31 -9.13
CA PHE A 25 6.34 -11.79 -10.29
C PHE A 25 7.02 -10.54 -10.86
N ASP A 26 7.39 -9.59 -9.99
CA ASP A 26 8.06 -8.35 -10.39
C ASP A 26 9.41 -8.61 -11.06
N ALA A 27 10.17 -9.59 -10.56
CA ALA A 27 11.42 -10.03 -11.19
C ALA A 27 11.24 -10.85 -12.47
N GLY A 28 10.03 -11.33 -12.74
CA GLY A 28 9.70 -12.18 -13.87
C GLY A 28 9.47 -11.40 -15.18
N PRO A 29 9.18 -12.14 -16.28
CA PRO A 29 9.04 -11.53 -17.61
C PRO A 29 7.86 -10.56 -17.72
N HIS A 30 6.86 -10.67 -16.87
CA HIS A 30 5.67 -9.83 -16.86
C HIS A 30 5.74 -8.65 -15.89
N GLY A 31 6.76 -8.56 -15.04
CA GLY A 31 6.91 -7.49 -14.06
C GLY A 31 6.93 -6.08 -14.69
N LYS A 32 7.48 -5.95 -15.89
CA LYS A 32 7.51 -4.69 -16.65
C LYS A 32 6.15 -4.22 -17.15
N GLN A 33 5.13 -5.07 -17.10
CA GLN A 33 3.75 -4.75 -17.51
C GLN A 33 2.91 -4.18 -16.34
N VAL A 34 3.50 -4.08 -15.14
CA VAL A 34 2.82 -3.59 -13.93
C VAL A 34 3.22 -2.16 -13.64
N VAL A 35 2.24 -1.34 -13.36
CA VAL A 35 2.45 0.01 -12.82
C VAL A 35 2.27 -0.04 -11.30
N HIS A 36 3.37 0.01 -10.57
CA HIS A 36 3.33 0.05 -9.11
C HIS A 36 2.84 1.41 -8.61
N VAL A 37 1.96 1.40 -7.61
CA VAL A 37 1.38 2.60 -7.02
C VAL A 37 1.71 2.63 -5.54
N ASP A 38 2.35 3.70 -5.10
CA ASP A 38 2.56 3.97 -3.68
C ASP A 38 1.25 4.40 -3.02
N TYR A 39 0.92 3.78 -1.88
CA TYR A 39 -0.32 4.06 -1.16
C TYR A 39 -0.44 5.52 -0.71
N TYR A 40 0.63 6.07 -0.17
CA TYR A 40 0.62 7.44 0.35
C TYR A 40 0.52 8.46 -0.78
N ALA A 41 1.19 8.21 -1.90
CA ALA A 41 1.05 9.03 -3.11
C ALA A 41 -0.38 8.97 -3.68
N LEU A 42 -1.03 7.77 -3.64
CA LEU A 42 -2.41 7.63 -4.07
C LEU A 42 -3.38 8.41 -3.18
N VAL A 43 -3.16 8.38 -1.85
CA VAL A 43 -4.00 9.13 -0.90
C VAL A 43 -3.81 10.64 -1.05
N ALA A 44 -2.59 11.09 -1.32
CA ALA A 44 -2.27 12.52 -1.47
C ALA A 44 -2.78 13.10 -2.79
N ASP A 45 -2.63 12.36 -3.90
CA ASP A 45 -3.03 12.81 -5.25
C ASP A 45 -3.60 11.65 -6.08
N PRO A 46 -4.86 11.25 -5.86
CA PRO A 46 -5.47 10.15 -6.58
C PRO A 46 -5.63 10.40 -8.08
N VAL A 47 -5.86 11.66 -8.48
CA VAL A 47 -6.00 12.03 -9.90
C VAL A 47 -4.67 11.95 -10.62
N GLY A 48 -3.60 12.45 -10.02
CA GLY A 48 -2.24 12.35 -10.56
C GLY A 48 -1.78 10.90 -10.68
N GLN A 49 -2.07 10.08 -9.66
CA GLN A 49 -1.74 8.64 -9.71
C GLN A 49 -2.55 7.91 -10.80
N LEU A 50 -3.84 8.22 -10.97
CA LEU A 50 -4.64 7.68 -12.07
C LEU A 50 -4.01 8.01 -13.44
N LYS A 51 -3.64 9.27 -13.66
CA LYS A 51 -2.99 9.70 -14.91
C LYS A 51 -1.66 8.95 -15.13
N ARG A 52 -0.88 8.76 -14.06
CA ARG A 52 0.39 8.01 -14.12
C ARG A 52 0.16 6.54 -14.51
N ILE A 53 -0.88 5.89 -13.93
CA ILE A 53 -1.26 4.51 -14.27
C ILE A 53 -1.64 4.43 -15.75
N HIS A 54 -2.53 5.31 -16.20
CA HIS A 54 -2.99 5.35 -17.59
C HIS A 54 -1.84 5.57 -18.56
N ALA A 55 -0.95 6.53 -18.28
CA ALA A 55 0.23 6.78 -19.10
C ALA A 55 1.18 5.57 -19.17
N GLY A 56 1.38 4.87 -18.03
CA GLY A 56 2.17 3.63 -17.98
C GLY A 56 1.58 2.47 -18.79
N LEU A 57 0.26 2.50 -19.00
CA LEU A 57 -0.47 1.52 -19.81
C LEU A 57 -0.68 1.98 -21.27
N GLY A 58 -0.20 3.18 -21.63
CA GLY A 58 -0.36 3.74 -22.97
C GLY A 58 -1.80 4.16 -23.30
N ILE A 59 -2.59 4.53 -22.30
CA ILE A 59 -3.97 5.01 -22.47
C ILE A 59 -4.14 6.43 -21.95
N ASP A 60 -5.04 7.19 -22.57
CA ASP A 60 -5.37 8.55 -22.13
C ASP A 60 -6.30 8.52 -20.91
N THR A 61 -6.21 9.56 -20.07
CA THR A 61 -7.16 9.77 -18.98
C THR A 61 -8.24 10.74 -19.41
N PRO A 62 -9.49 10.29 -19.68
CA PRO A 62 -10.58 11.20 -20.02
C PRO A 62 -10.85 12.20 -18.89
N ALA A 63 -11.11 13.45 -19.23
CA ALA A 63 -11.39 14.51 -18.26
C ALA A 63 -12.57 14.17 -17.33
N ALA A 64 -13.58 13.48 -17.85
CA ALA A 64 -14.74 13.02 -17.06
C ALA A 64 -14.33 12.01 -15.98
N VAL A 65 -13.40 11.09 -16.28
CA VAL A 65 -12.90 10.10 -15.30
C VAL A 65 -12.06 10.80 -14.24
N ALA A 66 -11.17 11.69 -14.62
CA ALA A 66 -10.36 12.47 -13.66
C ALA A 66 -11.26 13.28 -12.71
N ARG A 67 -12.32 13.89 -13.23
CA ARG A 67 -13.31 14.62 -12.41
C ARG A 67 -14.05 13.70 -11.45
N ALA A 68 -14.55 12.57 -11.92
CA ALA A 68 -15.25 11.59 -11.08
C ALA A 68 -14.39 11.09 -9.91
N VAL A 69 -13.08 10.87 -10.14
CA VAL A 69 -12.15 10.49 -9.07
C VAL A 69 -11.92 11.63 -8.08
N SER A 70 -11.80 12.87 -8.57
CA SER A 70 -11.67 14.06 -7.73
C SER A 70 -12.91 14.25 -6.83
N ASP A 71 -14.09 14.15 -7.41
CA ASP A 71 -15.37 14.32 -6.71
C ASP A 71 -15.55 13.21 -5.64
N TRP A 72 -15.22 11.96 -6.01
CA TRP A 72 -15.27 10.84 -5.05
C TRP A 72 -14.30 11.04 -3.89
N HIS A 73 -13.07 11.46 -4.17
CA HIS A 73 -12.05 11.72 -3.14
C HIS A 73 -12.50 12.81 -2.18
N ALA A 74 -13.05 13.90 -2.69
CA ALA A 74 -13.60 14.99 -1.86
C ALA A 74 -14.77 14.54 -0.98
N ALA A 75 -15.63 13.64 -1.48
CA ALA A 75 -16.77 13.10 -0.75
C ALA A 75 -16.39 11.99 0.27
N ASN A 76 -15.18 11.42 0.17
CA ASN A 76 -14.72 10.31 1.01
C ASN A 76 -13.38 10.64 1.68
N PRO A 77 -13.34 11.61 2.60
CA PRO A 77 -12.10 11.99 3.28
C PRO A 77 -11.52 10.82 4.10
N LYS A 78 -10.20 10.76 4.19
CA LYS A 78 -9.48 9.78 5.01
C LYS A 78 -10.05 9.79 6.44
N ASN A 79 -10.24 8.63 7.01
CA ASN A 79 -10.82 8.43 8.35
C ASN A 79 -12.32 8.77 8.50
N ALA A 80 -13.06 9.01 7.44
CA ALA A 80 -14.51 9.24 7.52
C ALA A 80 -15.29 8.11 8.25
N ARG A 81 -14.72 6.89 8.28
CA ARG A 81 -15.30 5.70 8.92
C ARG A 81 -14.63 5.32 10.24
N GLY A 82 -13.84 6.23 10.83
CA GLY A 82 -13.07 5.99 12.04
C GLY A 82 -11.62 5.56 11.77
N LYS A 83 -10.84 5.51 12.84
CA LYS A 83 -9.45 5.07 12.84
C LYS A 83 -9.35 3.70 13.52
N ASN A 84 -8.64 2.77 12.93
CA ASN A 84 -8.29 1.53 13.60
C ASN A 84 -7.21 1.85 14.65
N ASP A 85 -7.44 1.41 15.87
CA ASP A 85 -6.50 1.54 16.98
C ASP A 85 -6.01 0.15 17.40
N TYR A 86 -4.95 -0.29 16.77
CA TYR A 86 -4.26 -1.54 17.10
C TYR A 86 -2.74 -1.34 16.98
N SER A 87 -1.99 -2.13 17.74
CA SER A 87 -0.53 -2.16 17.66
C SER A 87 -0.04 -3.58 17.40
N LEU A 88 1.17 -3.72 16.85
CA LEU A 88 1.80 -5.02 16.61
C LEU A 88 1.99 -5.81 17.90
N ASP A 89 2.32 -5.14 19.01
CA ASP A 89 2.51 -5.77 20.32
C ASP A 89 1.29 -6.53 20.82
N GLN A 90 0.08 -6.05 20.51
CA GLN A 90 -1.16 -6.75 20.86
C GLN A 90 -1.28 -8.12 20.20
N TYR A 91 -0.52 -8.34 19.12
CA TYR A 91 -0.48 -9.57 18.34
C TYR A 91 0.84 -10.32 18.49
N GLY A 92 1.67 -9.94 19.48
CA GLY A 92 2.96 -10.56 19.74
C GLY A 92 4.00 -10.35 18.64
N LEU A 93 3.87 -9.30 17.84
CA LEU A 93 4.76 -8.97 16.74
C LEU A 93 5.68 -7.80 17.11
N ASP A 94 6.99 -7.97 16.87
CA ASP A 94 8.00 -6.92 17.00
C ASP A 94 8.17 -6.19 15.67
N LEU A 95 8.08 -4.86 15.68
CA LEU A 95 8.18 -4.03 14.47
C LEU A 95 9.55 -4.19 13.78
N GLY A 96 10.64 -4.27 14.54
CA GLY A 96 11.98 -4.43 14.01
C GLY A 96 12.13 -5.75 13.27
N ALA A 97 11.70 -6.86 13.90
CA ALA A 97 11.72 -8.19 13.30
C ALA A 97 10.85 -8.27 12.03
N VAL A 98 9.66 -7.66 12.05
CA VAL A 98 8.77 -7.58 10.87
C VAL A 98 9.45 -6.81 9.73
N ARG A 99 10.06 -5.67 10.00
CA ARG A 99 10.79 -4.88 8.99
C ARG A 99 11.99 -5.62 8.42
N GLU A 100 12.74 -6.33 9.25
CA GLU A 100 13.87 -7.15 8.81
C GLU A 100 13.39 -8.28 7.90
N GLN A 101 12.34 -8.99 8.29
CA GLN A 101 11.76 -10.07 7.50
C GLN A 101 11.30 -9.57 6.12
N PHE A 102 10.72 -8.37 6.03
CA PHE A 102 10.23 -7.78 4.78
C PHE A 102 11.22 -6.84 4.09
N ALA A 103 12.48 -6.76 4.56
CA ALA A 103 13.49 -5.86 4.00
C ALA A 103 13.67 -5.95 2.47
N PRO A 104 13.65 -7.13 1.82
CA PRO A 104 13.73 -7.21 0.36
C PRO A 104 12.58 -6.49 -0.35
N TYR A 105 11.36 -6.61 0.17
CA TYR A 105 10.18 -5.94 -0.37
C TYR A 105 10.22 -4.42 -0.12
N ILE A 106 10.54 -4.03 1.12
CA ILE A 106 10.67 -2.62 1.51
C ILE A 106 11.71 -1.92 0.63
N SER A 107 12.87 -2.55 0.43
CA SER A 107 13.93 -2.00 -0.41
C SER A 107 13.53 -1.95 -1.88
N ARG A 108 12.92 -3.02 -2.42
CA ARG A 108 12.54 -3.11 -3.84
C ARG A 108 11.54 -2.03 -4.24
N PHE A 109 10.57 -1.73 -3.37
CA PHE A 109 9.50 -0.78 -3.66
C PHE A 109 9.64 0.55 -2.91
N ALA A 110 10.77 0.79 -2.23
CA ALA A 110 11.05 2.01 -1.47
C ALA A 110 9.91 2.36 -0.49
N ILE A 111 9.41 1.35 0.24
CA ILE A 111 8.30 1.54 1.18
C ILE A 111 8.78 2.39 2.37
N PRO A 112 8.20 3.57 2.59
CA PRO A 112 8.55 4.41 3.74
C PRO A 112 8.11 3.75 5.06
N ASP A 113 8.63 4.21 6.18
CA ASP A 113 7.97 3.91 7.45
C ASP A 113 6.64 4.66 7.57
N GLU A 114 5.79 4.23 8.51
CA GLU A 114 4.44 4.77 8.62
C GLU A 114 4.44 6.27 8.92
N ALA A 115 5.33 6.75 9.78
CA ALA A 115 5.41 8.16 10.15
C ALA A 115 5.82 9.03 8.95
N GLU A 116 6.82 8.59 8.20
CA GLU A 116 7.25 9.24 6.95
C GLU A 116 6.13 9.22 5.90
N GLY A 117 5.49 8.06 5.72
CA GLY A 117 4.41 7.90 4.77
C GLY A 117 3.20 8.79 5.10
N LEU A 118 2.82 8.86 6.38
CA LEU A 118 1.73 9.73 6.83
C LEU A 118 2.06 11.22 6.64
N ALA A 119 3.31 11.61 6.87
CA ALA A 119 3.75 12.99 6.62
C ALA A 119 3.57 13.42 5.16
N ARG A 120 3.69 12.49 4.21
CA ARG A 120 3.46 12.74 2.76
C ARG A 120 1.98 12.95 2.41
N THR A 121 1.04 12.56 3.28
CA THR A 121 -0.40 12.72 3.06
C THR A 121 -0.99 13.92 3.80
N ALA A 122 -0.18 14.67 4.55
CA ALA A 122 -0.60 15.90 5.21
C ALA A 122 -0.88 16.99 4.15
N PRO A 123 -1.95 17.78 4.31
CA PRO A 123 -2.28 18.87 3.39
C PRO A 123 -1.25 20.00 3.43
#